data_d8a0e7c3af5098a865681a3c0f65717d
#
_entry.id   d8a0e7c3af5098a865681a3c0f65717d
#
_cell.length_a   1.000
_cell.length_b   1.000
_cell.length_c   1.000
_cell.angle_alpha   90.00
_cell.angle_beta   90.00
_cell.angle_gamma   90.00
#
_symmetry.space_group_name_H-M   'P 1'
#
loop_
_entity.id
_entity.type
_entity.pdbx_description
1 polymer ?
#
loop_
_entity_poly.entity_id
_entity_poly.type
_entity_poly.pdbx_seq_one_letter_code
_entity_poly.pdbx_strand_id
1 'polypeptide(L)'
;EMADVEKRDILTLYRNDIMKIRSGYRSNVLSIFDQIPAFLSRSERRVVMNRIEKGASFPKYHDTFFWLSDSMIANECFNCSDPNVGLSLNEDRTYVKCYMGDTGLLISHTFDENEISDGELYREILLGKLSVNEGMFYENVIAQMLVAAGHKLYFYTRYNEEKHRNDMEIDFILSNQSKLKYKIFPIEVKSND
;
A
#
# COMPACT_ATOMS: atom_id res chain seq x y z
N GLU A 1 14.17 18.52 -11.41
CA GLU A 1 15.54 18.31 -10.87
C GLU A 1 15.62 18.61 -9.38
N MET A 2 15.30 19.83 -8.88
CA MET A 2 15.38 20.16 -7.45
C MET A 2 14.41 19.30 -6.61
N ALA A 3 13.15 19.20 -7.02
CA ALA A 3 12.14 18.37 -6.33
C ALA A 3 12.50 16.87 -6.28
N ASP A 4 13.23 16.37 -7.25
CA ASP A 4 13.64 14.97 -7.32
C ASP A 4 14.73 14.66 -6.29
N VAL A 5 15.69 15.56 -6.13
CA VAL A 5 16.72 15.49 -5.11
C VAL A 5 16.08 15.49 -3.71
N GLU A 6 15.15 16.42 -3.47
CA GLU A 6 14.43 16.52 -2.19
C GLU A 6 13.67 15.24 -1.83
N LYS A 7 13.01 14.58 -2.79
CA LYS A 7 12.30 13.33 -2.53
C LYS A 7 13.25 12.17 -2.17
N ARG A 8 14.38 12.08 -2.87
CA ARG A 8 15.42 11.07 -2.56
C ARG A 8 16.07 11.33 -1.19
N ASP A 9 16.26 12.60 -0.84
CA ASP A 9 16.71 12.99 0.49
C ASP A 9 15.70 12.57 1.56
N ILE A 10 14.40 12.75 1.33
CA ILE A 10 13.33 12.28 2.24
C ILE A 10 13.36 10.76 2.38
N LEU A 11 13.48 10.00 1.29
CA LEU A 11 13.60 8.53 1.37
C LEU A 11 14.84 8.10 2.16
N THR A 12 15.96 8.82 2.00
CA THR A 12 17.16 8.60 2.78
C THR A 12 16.95 8.92 4.27
N LEU A 13 16.23 9.99 4.59
CA LEU A 13 15.84 10.32 5.96
C LEU A 13 14.94 9.23 6.57
N TYR A 14 13.97 8.70 5.83
CA TYR A 14 13.15 7.57 6.30
C TYR A 14 14.00 6.35 6.63
N ARG A 15 14.95 5.97 5.76
CA ARG A 15 15.90 4.88 6.05
C ARG A 15 16.72 5.16 7.29
N ASN A 16 17.21 6.39 7.47
CA ASN A 16 17.97 6.79 8.65
C ASN A 16 17.13 6.72 9.93
N ASP A 17 15.86 7.07 9.89
CA ASP A 17 14.95 6.96 11.03
C ASP A 17 14.64 5.50 11.36
N ILE A 18 14.43 4.65 10.36
CA ILE A 18 14.31 3.21 10.52
C ILE A 18 15.58 2.64 11.20
N MET A 19 16.76 3.14 10.84
CA MET A 19 18.02 2.69 11.45
C MET A 19 18.17 3.03 12.94
N LYS A 20 17.39 3.98 13.47
CA LYS A 20 17.36 4.33 14.91
C LYS A 20 16.48 3.39 15.73
N ILE A 21 15.65 2.55 15.10
CA ILE A 21 14.79 1.58 15.77
C ILE A 21 15.66 0.52 16.48
N ARG A 22 15.14 -0.08 17.56
CA ARG A 22 15.78 -1.19 18.24
C ARG A 22 16.20 -2.29 17.25
N SER A 23 17.37 -2.84 17.41
CA SER A 23 17.95 -3.82 16.47
C SER A 23 17.10 -5.06 16.22
N GLY A 24 16.19 -5.43 17.13
CA GLY A 24 15.42 -6.66 17.05
C GLY A 24 14.38 -6.71 15.92
N TYR A 25 13.88 -5.58 15.44
CA TYR A 25 12.92 -5.57 14.32
C TYR A 25 13.21 -4.52 13.24
N ARG A 26 14.31 -3.79 13.37
CA ARG A 26 14.78 -2.81 12.39
C ARG A 26 14.86 -3.40 10.97
N SER A 27 15.45 -4.60 10.85
CA SER A 27 15.59 -5.30 9.58
C SER A 27 14.23 -5.62 8.94
N ASN A 28 13.23 -5.93 9.77
CA ASN A 28 11.88 -6.20 9.30
C ASN A 28 11.22 -4.94 8.75
N VAL A 29 11.37 -3.79 9.45
CA VAL A 29 10.84 -2.50 9.02
C VAL A 29 11.47 -2.08 7.70
N LEU A 30 12.81 -2.17 7.60
CA LEU A 30 13.53 -1.84 6.38
C LEU A 30 13.10 -2.75 5.22
N SER A 31 13.00 -4.06 5.49
CA SER A 31 12.59 -5.03 4.47
C SER A 31 11.17 -4.79 3.94
N ILE A 32 10.21 -4.41 4.78
CA ILE A 32 8.86 -4.04 4.33
C ILE A 32 8.92 -2.74 3.54
N PHE A 33 9.58 -1.71 4.07
CA PHE A 33 9.68 -0.41 3.42
C PHE A 33 10.26 -0.53 2.00
N ASP A 34 11.40 -1.20 1.86
CA ASP A 34 12.06 -1.36 0.56
C ASP A 34 11.25 -2.21 -0.44
N GLN A 35 10.32 -3.06 0.04
CA GLN A 35 9.50 -3.90 -0.80
C GLN A 35 8.11 -3.31 -1.14
N ILE A 36 7.72 -2.15 -0.57
CA ILE A 36 6.42 -1.51 -0.88
C ILE A 36 6.18 -1.40 -2.39
N PRO A 37 7.12 -0.86 -3.21
CA PRO A 37 6.89 -0.79 -4.65
C PRO A 37 6.69 -2.16 -5.29
N ALA A 38 7.46 -3.16 -4.88
CA ALA A 38 7.36 -4.51 -5.40
C ALA A 38 6.05 -5.21 -5.01
N PHE A 39 5.46 -4.92 -3.85
CA PHE A 39 4.14 -5.42 -3.48
C PHE A 39 3.05 -4.79 -4.33
N LEU A 40 3.09 -3.46 -4.50
CA LEU A 40 2.09 -2.71 -5.24
C LEU A 40 2.13 -2.95 -6.76
N SER A 41 3.29 -3.29 -7.31
CA SER A 41 3.43 -3.58 -8.75
C SER A 41 2.74 -4.88 -9.20
N ARG A 42 2.36 -5.76 -8.27
CA ARG A 42 1.71 -7.04 -8.57
C ARG A 42 0.21 -6.88 -8.75
N SER A 43 -0.40 -7.83 -9.46
CA SER A 43 -1.85 -7.83 -9.69
C SER A 43 -2.68 -7.82 -8.41
N GLU A 44 -2.26 -8.58 -7.39
CA GLU A 44 -3.00 -8.65 -6.11
C GLU A 44 -2.64 -7.53 -5.13
N ARG A 45 -1.58 -6.78 -5.38
CA ARG A 45 -1.07 -5.64 -4.58
C ARG A 45 -0.98 -5.87 -3.07
N ARG A 46 -1.02 -7.13 -2.64
CA ARG A 46 -0.93 -7.51 -1.23
C ARG A 46 0.49 -7.86 -0.81
N VAL A 47 0.76 -7.69 0.47
CA VAL A 47 1.99 -8.15 1.10
C VAL A 47 1.95 -9.67 1.23
N VAL A 48 2.87 -10.35 0.55
CA VAL A 48 3.03 -11.79 0.64
C VAL A 48 4.15 -12.08 1.64
N MET A 49 3.79 -12.38 2.89
CA MET A 49 4.73 -12.51 4.01
C MET A 49 5.88 -13.50 3.73
N ASN A 50 5.58 -14.65 3.13
CA ASN A 50 6.59 -15.66 2.78
C ASN A 50 7.65 -15.18 1.75
N ARG A 51 7.41 -14.05 1.09
CA ARG A 51 8.40 -13.43 0.17
C ARG A 51 9.35 -12.49 0.90
N ILE A 52 8.95 -11.99 2.08
CA ILE A 52 9.82 -11.18 2.94
C ILE A 52 10.87 -12.10 3.56
N GLU A 53 10.41 -13.18 4.17
CA GLU A 53 11.25 -14.20 4.81
C GLU A 53 10.48 -15.52 4.86
N LYS A 54 11.18 -16.64 4.68
CA LYS A 54 10.56 -17.98 4.83
C LYS A 54 10.01 -18.16 6.26
N GLY A 55 8.71 -18.44 6.36
CA GLY A 55 8.03 -18.56 7.65
C GLY A 55 7.63 -17.22 8.28
N ALA A 56 7.71 -16.10 7.55
CA ALA A 56 7.15 -14.84 7.99
C ALA A 56 5.62 -14.95 8.11
N SER A 57 5.08 -14.31 9.14
CA SER A 57 3.62 -14.24 9.39
C SER A 57 3.26 -12.84 9.88
N PHE A 58 2.02 -12.43 9.67
CA PHE A 58 1.57 -11.10 10.11
C PHE A 58 1.79 -10.86 11.61
N PRO A 59 1.50 -11.78 12.53
CA PRO A 59 1.78 -11.56 13.95
C PRO A 59 3.25 -11.24 14.25
N LYS A 60 4.20 -11.85 13.53
CA LYS A 60 5.64 -11.57 13.68
C LYS A 60 6.02 -10.16 13.18
N TYR A 61 5.27 -9.63 12.22
CA TYR A 61 5.54 -8.34 11.57
C TYR A 61 4.57 -7.23 11.98
N HIS A 62 3.65 -7.50 12.93
CA HIS A 62 2.65 -6.53 13.37
C HIS A 62 3.28 -5.19 13.79
N ASP A 63 4.28 -5.23 14.64
CA ASP A 63 4.96 -4.01 15.13
C ASP A 63 5.69 -3.26 14.00
N THR A 64 6.10 -3.98 12.96
CA THR A 64 6.70 -3.41 11.75
C THR A 64 5.70 -2.54 10.99
N PHE A 65 4.53 -3.10 10.69
CA PHE A 65 3.46 -2.37 10.02
C PHE A 65 2.96 -1.22 10.89
N PHE A 66 2.73 -1.46 12.18
CA PHE A 66 2.33 -0.43 13.12
C PHE A 66 3.31 0.75 13.12
N TRP A 67 4.62 0.49 13.16
CA TRP A 67 5.63 1.56 13.15
C TRP A 67 5.58 2.36 11.84
N LEU A 68 5.48 1.70 10.68
CA LEU A 68 5.40 2.37 9.38
C LEU A 68 4.13 3.24 9.27
N SER A 69 3.03 2.75 9.81
CA SER A 69 1.74 3.46 9.79
C SER A 69 1.73 4.63 10.77
N ASP A 70 2.22 4.43 12.00
CA ASP A 70 2.30 5.47 13.05
C ASP A 70 3.25 6.60 12.64
N SER A 71 4.34 6.27 11.93
CA SER A 71 5.26 7.25 11.34
C SER A 71 4.74 7.91 10.06
N MET A 72 3.54 7.58 9.60
CA MET A 72 2.92 8.08 8.35
C MET A 72 3.75 7.79 7.09
N ILE A 73 4.70 6.87 7.15
CA ILE A 73 5.52 6.43 6.01
C ILE A 73 4.69 5.57 5.07
N ALA A 74 3.82 4.72 5.64
CA ALA A 74 2.96 3.84 4.87
C ALA A 74 1.55 3.78 5.47
N ASN A 75 0.58 3.38 4.66
CA ASN A 75 -0.81 3.22 5.03
C ASN A 75 -1.20 1.76 4.88
N GLU A 76 -1.64 1.14 5.97
CA GLU A 76 -2.16 -0.23 5.96
C GLU A 76 -3.60 -0.25 5.43
N CYS A 77 -3.88 -1.22 4.57
CA CYS A 77 -5.22 -1.49 4.07
C CYS A 77 -5.52 -2.98 4.30
N PHE A 78 -6.49 -3.30 5.16
CA PHE A 78 -6.80 -4.66 5.53
C PHE A 78 -7.98 -5.23 4.74
N ASN A 79 -7.93 -6.52 4.47
CA ASN A 79 -9.09 -7.20 3.93
C ASN A 79 -10.24 -7.20 4.94
N CYS A 80 -11.46 -6.96 4.47
CA CYS A 80 -12.67 -7.13 5.25
C CYS A 80 -13.39 -8.39 4.76
N SER A 81 -13.44 -9.43 5.57
CA SER A 81 -14.01 -10.73 5.18
C SER A 81 -15.54 -10.70 5.03
N ASP A 82 -16.24 -9.85 5.81
CA ASP A 82 -17.68 -9.60 5.67
C ASP A 82 -17.99 -8.11 5.83
N PRO A 83 -18.18 -7.37 4.73
CA PRO A 83 -18.45 -5.96 4.79
C PRO A 83 -19.85 -5.58 5.31
N ASN A 84 -20.79 -6.54 5.42
CA ASN A 84 -22.18 -6.24 5.76
C ASN A 84 -22.40 -5.93 7.25
N VAL A 85 -21.51 -6.38 8.13
CA VAL A 85 -21.68 -6.28 9.60
C VAL A 85 -20.87 -5.13 10.20
N GLY A 86 -19.87 -4.65 9.52
CA GLY A 86 -18.97 -3.59 9.99
C GLY A 86 -17.53 -3.89 9.59
N LEU A 87 -16.87 -2.96 8.92
CA LEU A 87 -15.55 -3.18 8.34
C LEU A 87 -14.50 -3.58 9.40
N SER A 88 -14.48 -2.86 10.52
CA SER A 88 -13.52 -3.12 11.60
C SER A 88 -13.78 -4.41 12.38
N LEU A 89 -15.01 -4.93 12.36
CA LEU A 89 -15.35 -6.16 13.06
C LEU A 89 -14.89 -7.42 12.31
N ASN A 90 -14.74 -7.30 11.00
CA ASN A 90 -14.38 -8.40 10.10
C ASN A 90 -13.04 -8.16 9.41
N GLU A 91 -12.14 -7.46 10.09
CA GLU A 91 -10.79 -7.17 9.62
C GLU A 91 -9.93 -8.44 9.61
N ASP A 92 -9.53 -8.88 8.43
CA ASP A 92 -8.57 -9.97 8.27
C ASP A 92 -7.17 -9.40 8.09
N ARG A 93 -6.39 -9.43 9.18
CA ARG A 93 -5.02 -8.92 9.21
C ARG A 93 -4.00 -9.81 8.49
N THR A 94 -4.39 -11.02 8.11
CA THR A 94 -3.48 -11.89 7.33
C THR A 94 -3.37 -11.45 5.87
N TYR A 95 -4.33 -10.62 5.44
CA TYR A 95 -4.38 -10.01 4.11
C TYR A 95 -4.26 -8.50 4.22
N VAL A 96 -3.07 -7.97 3.98
CA VAL A 96 -2.77 -6.54 4.05
C VAL A 96 -2.19 -6.05 2.74
N LYS A 97 -2.69 -4.90 2.26
CA LYS A 97 -2.03 -4.05 1.27
C LYS A 97 -1.29 -2.94 2.03
N CYS A 98 -0.11 -2.54 1.54
CA CYS A 98 0.69 -1.49 2.17
C CYS A 98 0.99 -0.41 1.14
N TYR A 99 0.32 0.72 1.26
CA TYR A 99 0.49 1.87 0.38
C TYR A 99 1.51 2.84 0.96
N MET A 100 2.27 3.51 0.10
CA MET A 100 3.16 4.58 0.54
C MET A 100 2.34 5.78 1.04
N GLY A 101 2.79 6.46 2.09
CA GLY A 101 2.12 7.64 2.62
C GLY A 101 2.04 8.80 1.64
N ASP A 102 3.00 8.89 0.72
CA ASP A 102 3.05 9.87 -0.37
C ASP A 102 3.34 9.19 -1.71
N THR A 103 2.50 9.48 -2.72
CA THR A 103 2.63 8.86 -4.05
C THR A 103 3.83 9.40 -4.82
N GLY A 104 4.22 10.64 -4.59
CA GLY A 104 5.44 11.21 -5.18
C GLY A 104 6.68 10.49 -4.67
N LEU A 105 6.71 10.16 -3.37
CA LEU A 105 7.79 9.34 -2.79
C LEU A 105 7.72 7.89 -3.27
N LEU A 106 6.53 7.32 -3.50
CA LEU A 106 6.41 5.99 -4.09
C LEU A 106 7.06 5.93 -5.49
N ILE A 107 6.82 6.94 -6.32
CA ILE A 107 7.43 7.00 -7.64
C ILE A 107 8.95 7.06 -7.52
N SER A 108 9.49 7.98 -6.71
CA SER A 108 10.94 8.09 -6.49
C SER A 108 11.52 6.81 -5.89
N HIS A 109 10.79 6.14 -4.99
CA HIS A 109 11.23 4.87 -4.39
C HIS A 109 11.22 3.71 -5.40
N THR A 110 10.27 3.69 -6.32
CA THR A 110 10.17 2.66 -7.37
C THR A 110 11.36 2.74 -8.35
N PHE A 111 11.87 3.94 -8.58
CA PHE A 111 12.92 4.21 -9.57
C PHE A 111 14.22 4.74 -8.95
N ASP A 112 14.44 4.48 -7.66
CA ASP A 112 15.58 4.97 -6.87
C ASP A 112 16.93 4.58 -7.49
N GLU A 113 17.01 3.43 -8.18
CA GLU A 113 18.21 2.94 -8.86
C GLU A 113 18.39 3.51 -10.29
N ASN A 114 17.41 4.26 -10.79
CA ASN A 114 17.47 4.80 -12.16
C ASN A 114 18.06 6.21 -12.17
N GLU A 115 18.92 6.47 -13.14
CA GLU A 115 19.49 7.81 -13.37
C GLU A 115 18.48 8.80 -14.02
N ILE A 116 17.26 8.33 -14.35
CA ILE A 116 16.22 9.13 -14.99
C ILE A 116 15.62 10.09 -13.96
N SER A 117 15.43 11.36 -14.35
CA SER A 117 14.78 12.34 -13.49
C SER A 117 13.32 11.98 -13.22
N ASP A 118 12.82 12.25 -12.00
CA ASP A 118 11.40 12.04 -11.68
C ASP A 118 10.47 12.79 -12.63
N GLY A 119 10.88 13.96 -13.13
CA GLY A 119 10.10 14.72 -14.10
C GLY A 119 9.91 14.00 -15.44
N GLU A 120 10.92 13.27 -15.91
CA GLU A 120 10.82 12.40 -17.09
C GLU A 120 9.97 11.17 -16.78
N LEU A 121 10.14 10.57 -15.59
CA LEU A 121 9.33 9.45 -15.13
C LEU A 121 7.85 9.81 -15.05
N TYR A 122 7.50 10.96 -14.46
CA TYR A 122 6.11 11.45 -14.44
C TYR A 122 5.55 11.63 -15.85
N ARG A 123 6.35 12.15 -16.77
CA ARG A 123 5.94 12.32 -18.16
C ARG A 123 5.71 10.99 -18.86
N GLU A 124 6.57 10.02 -18.66
CA GLU A 124 6.42 8.67 -19.22
C GLU A 124 5.20 7.94 -18.65
N ILE A 125 4.92 8.09 -17.34
CA ILE A 125 3.69 7.58 -16.69
C ILE A 125 2.46 8.21 -17.33
N LEU A 126 2.41 9.54 -17.45
CA LEU A 126 1.28 10.26 -18.04
C LEU A 126 1.04 9.92 -19.52
N LEU A 127 2.08 9.50 -20.23
CA LEU A 127 2.00 9.13 -21.65
C LEU A 127 1.77 7.63 -21.85
N GLY A 128 1.62 6.83 -20.77
CA GLY A 128 1.45 5.36 -20.85
C GLY A 128 2.63 4.64 -21.49
N LYS A 129 3.85 5.18 -21.36
CA LYS A 129 5.05 4.64 -22.02
C LYS A 129 5.92 3.77 -21.13
N LEU A 130 5.69 3.81 -19.82
CA LEU A 130 6.41 2.94 -18.90
C LEU A 130 5.80 1.54 -18.90
N SER A 131 6.65 0.54 -18.99
CA SER A 131 6.27 -0.88 -18.83
C SER A 131 6.00 -1.27 -17.37
N VAL A 132 5.58 -0.33 -16.55
CA VAL A 132 5.27 -0.51 -15.12
C VAL A 132 3.75 -0.56 -14.96
N ASN A 133 3.28 -1.32 -13.98
CA ASN A 133 1.87 -1.34 -13.62
C ASN A 133 1.44 0.01 -13.05
N GLU A 134 1.05 0.94 -13.92
CA GLU A 134 0.63 2.30 -13.55
C GLU A 134 -0.53 2.32 -12.55
N GLY A 135 -1.37 1.29 -12.58
CA GLY A 135 -2.47 1.13 -11.63
C GLY A 135 -2.04 1.18 -10.17
N MET A 136 -0.77 0.82 -9.86
CA MET A 136 -0.27 0.93 -8.49
C MET A 136 -0.17 2.38 -8.00
N PHE A 137 0.18 3.31 -8.88
CA PHE A 137 0.26 4.74 -8.54
C PHE A 137 -1.14 5.33 -8.35
N TYR A 138 -2.10 4.98 -9.23
CA TYR A 138 -3.48 5.45 -9.09
C TYR A 138 -4.12 4.94 -7.80
N GLU A 139 -3.95 3.66 -7.45
CA GLU A 139 -4.44 3.16 -6.16
C GLU A 139 -3.78 3.86 -4.99
N ASN A 140 -2.46 4.11 -5.06
CA ASN A 140 -1.76 4.80 -3.99
C ASN A 140 -2.26 6.23 -3.79
N VAL A 141 -2.55 6.97 -4.88
CA VAL A 141 -3.16 8.31 -4.79
C VAL A 141 -4.52 8.23 -4.09
N ILE A 142 -5.37 7.28 -4.46
CA ILE A 142 -6.68 7.11 -3.81
C ILE A 142 -6.51 6.73 -2.35
N ALA A 143 -5.60 5.81 -2.00
CA ALA A 143 -5.28 5.46 -0.61
C ALA A 143 -4.87 6.70 0.21
N GLN A 144 -3.95 7.50 -0.34
CA GLN A 144 -3.48 8.74 0.28
C GLN A 144 -4.62 9.74 0.49
N MET A 145 -5.49 9.93 -0.51
CA MET A 145 -6.66 10.83 -0.40
C MET A 145 -7.65 10.36 0.66
N LEU A 146 -7.93 9.06 0.72
CA LEU A 146 -8.86 8.49 1.71
C LEU A 146 -8.32 8.64 3.13
N VAL A 147 -7.04 8.39 3.34
CA VAL A 147 -6.39 8.60 4.65
C VAL A 147 -6.39 10.08 5.04
N ALA A 148 -6.07 10.98 4.12
CA ALA A 148 -6.13 12.42 4.34
C ALA A 148 -7.55 12.91 4.69
N ALA A 149 -8.58 12.25 4.20
CA ALA A 149 -9.97 12.48 4.55
C ALA A 149 -10.40 11.83 5.88
N GLY A 150 -9.48 11.16 6.58
CA GLY A 150 -9.72 10.52 7.88
C GLY A 150 -10.33 9.11 7.80
N HIS A 151 -10.31 8.48 6.64
CA HIS A 151 -10.79 7.12 6.49
C HIS A 151 -9.72 6.09 6.84
N LYS A 152 -10.11 5.05 7.56
CA LYS A 152 -9.33 3.81 7.64
C LYS A 152 -9.53 3.01 6.37
N LEU A 153 -8.45 2.44 5.84
CA LEU A 153 -8.49 1.74 4.57
C LEU A 153 -8.89 0.28 4.75
N TYR A 154 -9.82 -0.16 3.92
CA TYR A 154 -10.23 -1.55 3.78
C TYR A 154 -10.39 -1.90 2.31
N PHE A 155 -10.10 -3.15 1.96
CA PHE A 155 -10.41 -3.75 0.67
C PHE A 155 -11.25 -5.02 0.87
N TYR A 156 -11.75 -5.58 -0.21
CA TYR A 156 -12.50 -6.83 -0.15
C TYR A 156 -12.01 -7.80 -1.20
N THR A 157 -11.76 -9.04 -0.80
CA THR A 157 -11.53 -10.13 -1.74
C THR A 157 -12.37 -11.33 -1.35
N ARG A 158 -12.89 -12.04 -2.36
CA ARG A 158 -13.53 -13.33 -2.19
C ARG A 158 -12.75 -14.38 -2.94
N TYR A 159 -12.06 -15.23 -2.20
CA TYR A 159 -11.32 -16.35 -2.75
C TYR A 159 -12.28 -17.50 -3.07
N ASN A 160 -12.11 -18.09 -4.26
CA ASN A 160 -12.83 -19.27 -4.68
C ASN A 160 -11.88 -20.47 -4.60
N GLU A 161 -12.17 -21.40 -3.69
CA GLU A 161 -11.34 -22.58 -3.45
C GLU A 161 -11.33 -23.55 -4.64
N GLU A 162 -12.46 -23.71 -5.33
CA GLU A 162 -12.56 -24.61 -6.48
C GLU A 162 -11.75 -24.11 -7.68
N LYS A 163 -11.72 -22.79 -7.89
CA LYS A 163 -11.00 -22.16 -9.01
C LYS A 163 -9.57 -21.73 -8.65
N HIS A 164 -9.18 -21.84 -7.38
CA HIS A 164 -7.90 -21.37 -6.84
C HIS A 164 -7.56 -19.91 -7.22
N ARG A 165 -8.57 -19.02 -7.24
CA ARG A 165 -8.42 -17.60 -7.57
C ARG A 165 -9.44 -16.75 -6.85
N ASN A 166 -9.18 -15.44 -6.81
CA ASN A 166 -10.20 -14.49 -6.38
C ASN A 166 -11.29 -14.36 -7.45
N ASP A 167 -12.55 -14.58 -7.07
CA ASP A 167 -13.73 -14.36 -7.93
C ASP A 167 -14.16 -12.89 -7.91
N MET A 168 -13.80 -12.17 -6.86
CA MET A 168 -14.11 -10.75 -6.68
C MET A 168 -12.98 -10.08 -5.91
N GLU A 169 -12.61 -8.89 -6.36
CA GLU A 169 -11.74 -7.97 -5.65
C GLU A 169 -12.33 -6.56 -5.78
N ILE A 170 -12.32 -5.80 -4.69
CA ILE A 170 -12.71 -4.39 -4.63
C ILE A 170 -11.57 -3.65 -3.98
N ASP A 171 -10.99 -2.66 -4.67
CA ASP A 171 -9.78 -1.97 -4.26
C ASP A 171 -9.92 -1.27 -2.92
N PHE A 172 -11.01 -0.54 -2.71
CA PHE A 172 -11.35 0.04 -1.41
C PHE A 172 -12.82 -0.08 -1.09
N ILE A 173 -13.12 -0.23 0.20
CA ILE A 173 -14.47 -0.14 0.74
C ILE A 173 -14.51 0.85 1.88
N LEU A 174 -15.49 1.73 1.85
CA LEU A 174 -15.76 2.69 2.90
C LEU A 174 -17.09 2.37 3.57
N SER A 175 -17.22 2.71 4.83
CA SER A 175 -18.51 2.64 5.53
C SER A 175 -18.94 4.02 5.97
N ASN A 176 -20.23 4.27 5.90
CA ASN A 176 -20.86 5.43 6.50
C ASN A 176 -21.96 4.96 7.46
N GLN A 177 -21.84 5.34 8.73
CA GLN A 177 -22.88 5.16 9.72
C GLN A 177 -23.80 6.40 9.73
N SER A 178 -24.78 6.45 8.85
CA SER A 178 -25.89 7.38 9.07
C SER A 178 -26.84 6.77 10.10
N LYS A 179 -27.45 7.63 10.93
CA LYS A 179 -28.20 7.32 12.18
C LYS A 179 -29.09 6.06 12.22
N LEU A 180 -29.34 5.39 11.10
CA LEU A 180 -30.25 4.23 11.03
C LEU A 180 -29.87 3.17 9.95
N LYS A 181 -28.83 3.41 9.14
CA LYS A 181 -28.43 2.43 8.09
C LYS A 181 -26.92 2.44 7.90
N TYR A 182 -26.32 1.28 8.09
CA TYR A 182 -24.97 0.99 7.68
C TYR A 182 -24.93 0.92 6.14
N LYS A 183 -24.07 1.71 5.51
CA LYS A 183 -23.90 1.72 4.05
C LYS A 183 -22.42 1.49 3.74
N ILE A 184 -22.20 0.63 2.76
CA ILE A 184 -20.90 0.36 2.19
C ILE A 184 -20.80 1.05 0.84
N PHE A 185 -19.65 1.65 0.59
CA PHE A 185 -19.30 2.29 -0.67
C PHE A 185 -18.07 1.60 -1.24
N PRO A 186 -18.23 0.76 -2.26
CA PRO A 186 -17.10 0.17 -2.98
C PRO A 186 -16.47 1.23 -3.90
N ILE A 187 -15.15 1.21 -3.98
CA ILE A 187 -14.34 2.05 -4.87
C ILE A 187 -13.44 1.10 -5.67
N GLU A 188 -13.55 1.20 -6.98
CA GLU A 188 -12.70 0.51 -7.95
C GLU A 188 -11.83 1.53 -8.65
N VAL A 189 -10.52 1.31 -8.67
CA VAL A 189 -9.55 2.21 -9.29
C VAL A 189 -9.14 1.65 -10.64
N LYS A 190 -9.31 2.42 -11.69
CA LYS A 190 -8.89 2.04 -13.04
C LYS A 190 -7.99 3.10 -13.66
N SER A 191 -6.89 2.65 -14.25
CA SER A 191 -6.16 3.45 -15.23
C SER A 191 -7.00 3.48 -16.52
N ASN A 192 -7.13 4.64 -17.16
CA ASN A 192 -7.68 4.69 -18.52
C ASN A 192 -6.68 4.02 -19.46
N ASP A 193 -7.09 2.93 -20.09
CA ASP A 193 -6.44 2.39 -21.28
C ASP A 193 -6.67 3.29 -22.50
#